data_8a961cb0b017ebe323138f586cb3032d
#
_entry.id   8a961cb0b017ebe323138f586cb3032d
#
_cell.length_a   1.000
_cell.length_b   1.000
_cell.length_c   1.000
_cell.angle_alpha   90.00
_cell.angle_beta   90.00
_cell.angle_gamma   90.00
#
_symmetry.space_group_name_H-M   'P 1'
#
loop_
_entity.id
_entity.type
_entity.pdbx_description
1 polymer ?
#
loop_
_entity_poly.entity_id
_entity_poly.type
_entity_poly.pdbx_seq_one_letter_code
_entity_poly.pdbx_strand_id
1 'polypeptide(L)'
;MTEFRLGLRLALATALLSTTAFADGPAGAHFSADPAKSSLQFTFVQAGATNTGKFAKFPVALDAAADGSAASKLDVTVDMTTMDSGDKERDDTLRGPDLFSVAKFPQAHFAATQITKTAAGFDAVGKLTIRGVTRDQHVLFTLRIANEQGHSVGYLTGKTTVHRLDFGVGQGDWKSTEWVENDVVVSYNVRLVAAP
;
A
#
# COMPACT_ATOMS: atom_id res chain seq x y z
N MET A 1 -82.84 13.36 38.81
CA MET A 1 -82.42 12.87 37.45
C MET A 1 -81.22 13.70 37.01
N THR A 2 -80.04 13.17 37.24
CA THR A 2 -78.79 13.92 37.06
C THR A 2 -77.96 13.19 36.02
N GLU A 3 -77.81 13.78 34.84
CA GLU A 3 -77.07 13.26 33.76
C GLU A 3 -75.56 13.53 33.94
N PHE A 4 -74.75 12.48 33.98
CA PHE A 4 -73.29 12.52 34.13
C PHE A 4 -72.67 12.50 32.74
N ARG A 5 -72.15 13.63 32.27
CA ARG A 5 -71.42 13.68 31.00
C ARG A 5 -69.93 13.36 31.22
N LEU A 6 -69.49 12.24 30.70
CA LEU A 6 -68.12 11.78 30.71
C LEU A 6 -67.38 12.42 29.55
N GLY A 7 -66.46 13.35 29.83
CA GLY A 7 -65.63 13.99 28.83
C GLY A 7 -64.35 13.17 28.54
N LEU A 8 -64.33 12.59 27.37
CA LEU A 8 -63.16 11.88 26.84
C LEU A 8 -62.07 12.87 26.36
N ARG A 9 -60.99 13.01 27.11
CA ARG A 9 -59.81 13.79 26.67
C ARG A 9 -58.89 12.91 25.86
N LEU A 10 -58.82 13.17 24.55
CA LEU A 10 -57.87 12.54 23.61
C LEU A 10 -56.52 13.22 23.77
N ALA A 11 -55.55 12.52 24.36
CA ALA A 11 -54.18 12.98 24.46
C ALA A 11 -53.46 12.63 23.15
N LEU A 12 -53.13 13.66 22.38
CA LEU A 12 -52.34 13.54 21.16
C LEU A 12 -50.84 13.42 21.54
N ALA A 13 -50.27 12.20 21.50
CA ALA A 13 -48.85 11.97 21.71
C ALA A 13 -48.08 12.26 20.40
N THR A 14 -47.44 13.43 20.35
CA THR A 14 -46.50 13.76 19.29
C THR A 14 -45.18 12.98 19.48
N ALA A 15 -45.00 11.93 18.71
CA ALA A 15 -43.71 11.21 18.63
C ALA A 15 -42.72 12.07 17.83
N LEU A 16 -41.72 12.63 18.52
CA LEU A 16 -40.56 13.22 17.88
C LEU A 16 -39.70 12.08 17.29
N LEU A 17 -39.71 11.88 15.98
CA LEU A 17 -38.72 11.09 15.29
C LEU A 17 -37.39 11.86 15.29
N SER A 18 -36.49 11.48 16.17
CA SER A 18 -35.09 11.93 16.12
C SER A 18 -34.42 11.24 14.93
N THR A 19 -34.29 11.95 13.82
CA THR A 19 -33.44 11.52 12.72
C THR A 19 -31.98 11.65 13.17
N THR A 20 -31.34 10.54 13.53
CA THR A 20 -29.87 10.47 13.66
C THR A 20 -29.30 10.67 12.28
N ALA A 21 -28.80 11.86 11.99
CA ALA A 21 -27.93 12.08 10.83
C ALA A 21 -26.66 11.26 11.05
N PHE A 22 -26.49 10.20 10.28
CA PHE A 22 -25.19 9.57 10.14
C PHE A 22 -24.30 10.63 9.48
N ALA A 23 -23.28 11.09 10.21
CA ALA A 23 -22.25 11.91 9.60
C ALA A 23 -21.55 11.02 8.56
N ASP A 24 -21.76 11.32 7.28
CA ASP A 24 -20.94 10.75 6.22
C ASP A 24 -19.48 11.08 6.55
N GLY A 25 -18.67 10.05 6.81
CA GLY A 25 -17.23 10.21 6.91
C GLY A 25 -16.70 10.85 5.61
N PRO A 26 -15.49 11.39 5.61
CA PRO A 26 -14.94 12.03 4.41
C PRO A 26 -15.05 11.06 3.24
N ALA A 27 -15.62 11.54 2.11
CA ALA A 27 -15.83 10.72 0.92
C ALA A 27 -14.53 10.03 0.52
N GLY A 28 -14.57 8.72 0.37
CA GLY A 28 -13.44 7.92 -0.06
C GLY A 28 -13.12 8.20 -1.53
N ALA A 29 -11.84 8.26 -1.86
CA ALA A 29 -11.37 8.37 -3.24
C ALA A 29 -10.49 7.16 -3.58
N HIS A 30 -10.62 6.70 -4.81
CA HIS A 30 -9.75 5.68 -5.38
C HIS A 30 -8.62 6.35 -6.14
N PHE A 31 -7.39 5.98 -5.82
CA PHE A 31 -6.18 6.52 -6.41
C PHE A 31 -5.40 5.42 -7.14
N SER A 32 -4.78 5.78 -8.25
CA SER A 32 -3.81 4.94 -8.96
C SER A 32 -2.50 5.68 -9.19
N ALA A 33 -1.39 4.93 -9.29
CA ALA A 33 -0.07 5.53 -9.52
C ALA A 33 0.02 6.21 -10.89
N ASP A 34 0.66 7.39 -10.91
CA ASP A 34 1.17 8.05 -12.11
C ASP A 34 2.59 7.50 -12.39
N PRO A 35 2.78 6.59 -13.38
CA PRO A 35 4.07 5.93 -13.57
C PRO A 35 5.20 6.88 -13.94
N ALA A 36 4.88 7.99 -14.63
CA ALA A 36 5.87 8.93 -15.09
C ALA A 36 6.43 9.81 -13.95
N LYS A 37 5.72 9.88 -12.81
CA LYS A 37 6.06 10.73 -11.67
C LYS A 37 6.22 9.93 -10.37
N SER A 38 6.45 8.62 -10.51
CA SER A 38 6.61 7.71 -9.39
C SER A 38 7.92 6.93 -9.47
N SER A 39 8.44 6.52 -8.34
CA SER A 39 9.63 5.68 -8.26
C SER A 39 9.48 4.60 -7.20
N LEU A 40 9.95 3.40 -7.53
CA LEU A 40 10.12 2.28 -6.63
C LEU A 40 11.55 1.78 -6.78
N GLN A 41 12.34 1.83 -5.70
CA GLN A 41 13.75 1.48 -5.68
C GLN A 41 14.01 0.42 -4.61
N PHE A 42 15.03 -0.39 -4.84
CA PHE A 42 15.56 -1.33 -3.85
C PHE A 42 17.05 -1.08 -3.65
N THR A 43 17.49 -1.22 -2.41
CA THR A 43 18.90 -1.08 -2.00
C THR A 43 19.32 -2.32 -1.24
N PHE A 44 20.46 -2.88 -1.59
CA PHE A 44 21.04 -4.06 -0.96
C PHE A 44 22.55 -3.90 -0.83
N VAL A 45 23.16 -4.67 0.07
CA VAL A 45 24.60 -4.69 0.28
C VAL A 45 25.16 -6.01 -0.27
N GLN A 46 26.19 -5.91 -1.12
CA GLN A 46 26.92 -7.04 -1.67
C GLN A 46 28.41 -6.81 -1.50
N ALA A 47 29.11 -7.75 -0.85
CA ALA A 47 30.54 -7.65 -0.55
C ALA A 47 30.93 -6.32 0.12
N GLY A 48 30.08 -5.82 1.03
CA GLY A 48 30.25 -4.54 1.73
C GLY A 48 29.92 -3.29 0.89
N ALA A 49 29.58 -3.44 -0.39
CA ALA A 49 29.19 -2.34 -1.26
C ALA A 49 27.67 -2.19 -1.33
N THR A 50 27.18 -0.97 -1.14
CA THR A 50 25.75 -0.63 -1.33
C THR A 50 25.44 -0.52 -2.82
N ASN A 51 24.44 -1.27 -3.25
CA ASN A 51 23.91 -1.27 -4.61
C ASN A 51 22.44 -0.84 -4.58
N THR A 52 22.02 -0.13 -5.62
CA THR A 52 20.63 0.33 -5.77
C THR A 52 20.11 -0.07 -7.14
N GLY A 53 18.86 -0.48 -7.20
CA GLY A 53 18.12 -0.71 -8.43
C GLY A 53 16.72 -0.13 -8.34
N LYS A 54 16.00 -0.18 -9.44
CA LYS A 54 14.63 0.31 -9.58
C LYS A 54 13.75 -0.66 -10.34
N PHE A 55 12.44 -0.47 -10.22
CA PHE A 55 11.44 -1.12 -11.06
C PHE A 55 10.73 -0.06 -11.89
N ALA A 56 10.56 -0.31 -13.19
CA ALA A 56 9.90 0.64 -14.07
C ALA A 56 8.37 0.48 -14.09
N LYS A 57 7.85 -0.72 -13.75
CA LYS A 57 6.41 -1.00 -13.76
C LYS A 57 5.96 -1.55 -12.41
N PHE A 58 5.16 -0.74 -11.71
CA PHE A 58 4.61 -1.08 -10.37
C PHE A 58 3.27 -0.38 -10.17
N PRO A 59 2.17 -0.88 -10.78
CA PRO A 59 0.85 -0.35 -10.50
C PRO A 59 0.55 -0.37 -8.99
N VAL A 60 -0.03 0.75 -8.51
CA VAL A 60 -0.46 0.95 -7.13
C VAL A 60 -1.93 1.37 -7.16
N ALA A 61 -2.74 0.73 -6.33
CA ALA A 61 -4.11 1.12 -6.04
C ALA A 61 -4.23 1.46 -4.54
N LEU A 62 -4.75 2.64 -4.24
CA LEU A 62 -4.98 3.12 -2.89
C LEU A 62 -6.41 3.63 -2.77
N ASP A 63 -7.16 3.17 -1.76
CA ASP A 63 -8.41 3.78 -1.33
C ASP A 63 -8.15 4.58 -0.06
N ALA A 64 -8.44 5.87 -0.11
CA ALA A 64 -8.19 6.78 0.99
C ALA A 64 -9.28 7.86 1.10
N ALA A 65 -9.40 8.48 2.28
CA ALA A 65 -10.21 9.67 2.43
C ALA A 65 -9.68 10.81 1.55
N ALA A 66 -10.57 11.62 1.00
CA ALA A 66 -10.22 12.71 0.08
C ALA A 66 -9.26 13.77 0.69
N ASP A 67 -9.20 13.85 2.01
CA ASP A 67 -8.29 14.74 2.77
C ASP A 67 -6.99 14.03 3.22
N GLY A 68 -6.84 12.73 2.92
CA GLY A 68 -5.70 11.91 3.36
C GLY A 68 -5.70 11.55 4.84
N SER A 69 -6.82 11.76 5.55
CA SER A 69 -6.92 11.46 6.99
C SER A 69 -6.99 9.97 7.30
N ALA A 70 -7.41 9.15 6.34
CA ALA A 70 -7.55 7.70 6.46
C ALA A 70 -7.17 7.01 5.14
N ALA A 71 -6.77 5.75 5.23
CA ALA A 71 -6.57 4.85 4.10
C ALA A 71 -7.16 3.48 4.45
N SER A 72 -7.78 2.80 3.49
CA SER A 72 -8.49 1.54 3.70
C SER A 72 -8.02 0.40 2.83
N LYS A 73 -7.35 0.69 1.71
CA LYS A 73 -6.78 -0.30 0.79
C LYS A 73 -5.43 0.19 0.30
N LEU A 74 -4.47 -0.70 0.22
CA LEU A 74 -3.22 -0.52 -0.53
C LEU A 74 -2.89 -1.83 -1.22
N ASP A 75 -2.83 -1.79 -2.54
CA ASP A 75 -2.50 -2.92 -3.40
C ASP A 75 -1.38 -2.50 -4.36
N VAL A 76 -0.31 -3.27 -4.40
CA VAL A 76 0.89 -2.98 -5.20
C VAL A 76 1.30 -4.23 -5.93
N THR A 77 1.36 -4.17 -7.25
CA THR A 77 1.97 -5.21 -8.08
C THR A 77 3.25 -4.68 -8.69
N VAL A 78 4.32 -5.46 -8.66
CA VAL A 78 5.62 -5.10 -9.24
C VAL A 78 5.95 -6.08 -10.36
N ASP A 79 6.17 -5.55 -11.56
CA ASP A 79 6.67 -6.32 -12.70
C ASP A 79 8.19 -6.52 -12.54
N MET A 80 8.59 -7.72 -12.09
CA MET A 80 9.97 -8.07 -11.79
C MET A 80 10.85 -8.13 -13.06
N THR A 81 10.24 -8.21 -14.24
CA THR A 81 10.98 -8.16 -15.51
C THR A 81 11.60 -6.79 -15.78
N THR A 82 11.06 -5.76 -15.12
CA THR A 82 11.46 -4.35 -15.29
C THR A 82 12.53 -3.89 -14.30
N MET A 83 13.11 -4.83 -13.56
CA MET A 83 14.24 -4.59 -12.65
C MET A 83 15.44 -4.05 -13.41
N ASP A 84 16.05 -2.99 -12.88
CA ASP A 84 17.21 -2.31 -13.46
C ASP A 84 18.10 -1.79 -12.32
N SER A 85 19.29 -2.38 -12.19
CA SER A 85 20.32 -1.98 -11.22
C SER A 85 21.41 -1.12 -11.85
N GLY A 86 21.25 -0.77 -13.13
CA GLY A 86 22.27 -0.05 -13.91
C GLY A 86 23.44 -0.90 -14.36
N ASP A 87 23.41 -2.20 -14.14
CA ASP A 87 24.44 -3.17 -14.53
C ASP A 87 23.76 -4.42 -15.11
N LYS A 88 24.00 -4.68 -16.40
CA LYS A 88 23.32 -5.75 -17.13
C LYS A 88 23.61 -7.14 -16.58
N GLU A 89 24.88 -7.41 -16.21
CA GLU A 89 25.28 -8.73 -15.70
C GLU A 89 24.63 -9.01 -14.33
N ARG A 90 24.59 -8.00 -13.48
CA ARG A 90 23.87 -8.06 -12.20
C ARG A 90 22.38 -8.27 -12.40
N ASP A 91 21.77 -7.55 -13.33
CA ASP A 91 20.35 -7.70 -13.64
C ASP A 91 20.00 -9.09 -14.15
N ASP A 92 20.84 -9.67 -15.01
CA ASP A 92 20.67 -11.03 -15.50
C ASP A 92 20.79 -12.05 -14.34
N THR A 93 21.76 -11.83 -13.44
CA THR A 93 21.94 -12.65 -12.22
C THR A 93 20.72 -12.52 -11.28
N LEU A 94 20.25 -11.30 -11.02
CA LEU A 94 19.08 -11.05 -10.17
C LEU A 94 17.83 -11.74 -10.71
N ARG A 95 17.61 -11.73 -12.04
CA ARG A 95 16.48 -12.41 -12.68
C ARG A 95 16.60 -13.94 -12.70
N GLY A 96 17.80 -14.44 -12.45
CA GLY A 96 18.15 -15.87 -12.51
C GLY A 96 17.42 -16.75 -11.48
N PRO A 97 17.52 -18.08 -11.65
CA PRO A 97 16.77 -19.05 -10.86
C PRO A 97 17.15 -19.06 -9.37
N ASP A 98 18.36 -18.70 -9.01
CA ASP A 98 18.84 -18.70 -7.63
C ASP A 98 18.39 -17.46 -6.84
N LEU A 99 18.04 -16.36 -7.54
CA LEU A 99 17.55 -15.15 -6.94
C LEU A 99 16.03 -15.01 -7.17
N PHE A 100 15.57 -14.12 -8.02
CA PHE A 100 14.13 -13.89 -8.17
C PHE A 100 13.41 -14.90 -9.05
N SER A 101 14.15 -15.68 -9.88
CA SER A 101 13.57 -16.67 -10.82
C SER A 101 12.42 -16.05 -11.65
N VAL A 102 12.69 -14.90 -12.26
CA VAL A 102 11.69 -14.04 -12.89
C VAL A 102 10.91 -14.74 -14.00
N ALA A 103 11.55 -15.66 -14.72
CA ALA A 103 10.87 -16.48 -15.74
C ALA A 103 9.69 -17.30 -15.15
N LYS A 104 9.80 -17.72 -13.88
CA LYS A 104 8.75 -18.48 -13.18
C LYS A 104 7.84 -17.57 -12.36
N PHE A 105 8.38 -16.49 -11.82
CA PHE A 105 7.71 -15.56 -10.93
C PHE A 105 7.88 -14.12 -11.43
N PRO A 106 7.17 -13.74 -12.51
CA PRO A 106 7.37 -12.43 -13.15
C PRO A 106 6.84 -11.26 -12.35
N GLN A 107 6.10 -11.52 -11.27
CA GLN A 107 5.50 -10.48 -10.44
C GLN A 107 5.78 -10.71 -8.96
N ALA A 108 5.94 -9.61 -8.23
CA ALA A 108 5.77 -9.54 -6.78
C ALA A 108 4.49 -8.76 -6.48
N HIS A 109 3.84 -9.07 -5.36
CA HIS A 109 2.56 -8.47 -5.01
C HIS A 109 2.46 -8.22 -3.50
N PHE A 110 1.99 -7.02 -3.13
CA PHE A 110 1.62 -6.67 -1.77
C PHE A 110 0.14 -6.27 -1.73
N ALA A 111 -0.62 -6.88 -0.81
CA ALA A 111 -1.99 -6.51 -0.53
C ALA A 111 -2.16 -6.26 0.97
N ALA A 112 -2.51 -5.03 1.34
CA ALA A 112 -2.80 -4.69 2.72
C ALA A 112 -4.09 -5.39 3.19
N THR A 113 -4.02 -5.97 4.38
CA THR A 113 -5.18 -6.54 5.09
C THR A 113 -5.72 -5.58 6.14
N GLN A 114 -4.86 -4.68 6.61
CA GLN A 114 -5.19 -3.63 7.57
C GLN A 114 -4.29 -2.43 7.35
N ILE A 115 -4.85 -1.22 7.46
CA ILE A 115 -4.09 0.03 7.45
C ILE A 115 -4.45 0.82 8.70
N THR A 116 -3.45 1.18 9.49
CA THR A 116 -3.61 1.92 10.73
C THR A 116 -2.90 3.25 10.64
N LYS A 117 -3.57 4.33 11.02
CA LYS A 117 -2.95 5.65 11.14
C LYS A 117 -2.05 5.70 12.37
N THR A 118 -0.85 6.24 12.22
CA THR A 118 0.15 6.42 13.27
C THR A 118 0.54 7.90 13.39
N ALA A 119 1.33 8.25 14.40
CA ALA A 119 1.87 9.61 14.52
C ALA A 119 2.80 10.00 13.35
N ALA A 120 3.45 9.01 12.71
CA ALA A 120 4.40 9.21 11.61
C ALA A 120 3.79 9.03 10.21
N GLY A 121 2.49 8.70 10.11
CA GLY A 121 1.82 8.42 8.85
C GLY A 121 0.88 7.22 8.96
N PHE A 122 1.11 6.18 8.18
CA PHE A 122 0.32 4.96 8.15
C PHE A 122 1.21 3.72 8.24
N ASP A 123 0.69 2.69 8.87
CA ASP A 123 1.24 1.32 8.86
C ASP A 123 0.24 0.41 8.14
N ALA A 124 0.61 -0.05 6.95
CA ALA A 124 -0.14 -1.06 6.22
C ALA A 124 0.44 -2.44 6.50
N VAL A 125 -0.29 -3.25 7.25
CA VAL A 125 0.03 -4.66 7.46
C VAL A 125 -0.65 -5.47 6.37
N GLY A 126 0.08 -6.35 5.70
CA GLY A 126 -0.47 -7.09 4.58
C GLY A 126 0.35 -8.32 4.20
N LYS A 127 -0.05 -8.95 3.11
CA LYS A 127 0.63 -10.11 2.54
C LYS A 127 1.51 -9.66 1.38
N LEU A 128 2.82 -9.90 1.52
CA LEU A 128 3.80 -9.71 0.46
C LEU A 128 4.14 -11.07 -0.14
N THR A 129 4.02 -11.18 -1.45
CA THR A 129 4.41 -12.36 -2.22
C THR A 129 5.59 -12.03 -3.11
N ILE A 130 6.71 -12.72 -2.94
CA ILE A 130 7.89 -12.64 -3.80
C ILE A 130 8.31 -14.07 -4.13
N ARG A 131 8.69 -14.33 -5.38
CA ARG A 131 9.18 -15.65 -5.81
C ARG A 131 8.21 -16.80 -5.42
N GLY A 132 6.90 -16.55 -5.43
CA GLY A 132 5.86 -17.51 -5.04
C GLY A 132 5.74 -17.78 -3.54
N VAL A 133 6.52 -17.13 -2.69
CA VAL A 133 6.45 -17.24 -1.23
C VAL A 133 5.75 -16.01 -0.66
N THR A 134 4.74 -16.24 0.20
CA THR A 134 3.96 -15.17 0.85
C THR A 134 4.32 -15.06 2.32
N ARG A 135 4.52 -13.83 2.79
CA ARG A 135 4.77 -13.48 4.20
C ARG A 135 3.97 -12.27 4.63
N ASP A 136 3.80 -12.11 5.93
CA ASP A 136 3.32 -10.86 6.49
C ASP A 136 4.42 -9.79 6.37
N GLN A 137 4.00 -8.58 5.99
CA GLN A 137 4.89 -7.44 5.81
C GLN A 137 4.23 -6.17 6.30
N HIS A 138 5.01 -5.31 6.94
CA HIS A 138 4.65 -3.94 7.28
C HIS A 138 5.18 -2.98 6.21
N VAL A 139 4.31 -2.11 5.71
CA VAL A 139 4.65 -1.04 4.77
C VAL A 139 4.29 0.29 5.43
N LEU A 140 5.32 1.01 5.87
CA LEU A 140 5.17 2.31 6.53
C LEU A 140 5.18 3.42 5.50
N PHE A 141 4.16 4.29 5.47
CA PHE A 141 4.11 5.38 4.51
C PHE A 141 3.49 6.66 5.08
N THR A 142 3.86 7.78 4.49
CA THR A 142 3.14 9.04 4.64
C THR A 142 2.25 9.25 3.43
N LEU A 143 1.09 9.85 3.62
CA LEU A 143 0.16 10.21 2.56
C LEU A 143 -0.19 11.70 2.71
N ARG A 144 0.01 12.46 1.64
CA ARG A 144 -0.43 13.85 1.51
C ARG A 144 -1.33 13.97 0.29
N ILE A 145 -2.53 14.45 0.48
CA ILE A 145 -3.44 14.78 -0.63
C ILE A 145 -3.34 16.28 -0.93
N ALA A 146 -3.34 16.62 -2.21
CA ALA A 146 -3.32 17.97 -2.71
C ALA A 146 -4.28 18.11 -3.90
N ASN A 147 -4.68 19.35 -4.22
CA ASN A 147 -5.40 19.65 -5.45
C ASN A 147 -4.42 20.27 -6.45
N GLU A 148 -4.29 19.65 -7.62
CA GLU A 148 -3.48 20.15 -8.72
C GLU A 148 -4.37 20.37 -9.93
N GLN A 149 -4.53 21.61 -10.35
CA GLN A 149 -5.34 22.00 -11.51
C GLN A 149 -6.78 21.43 -11.48
N GLY A 150 -7.39 21.39 -10.30
CA GLY A 150 -8.75 20.87 -10.10
C GLY A 150 -8.84 19.35 -9.90
N HIS A 151 -7.71 18.63 -9.94
CA HIS A 151 -7.65 17.20 -9.72
C HIS A 151 -7.06 16.85 -8.34
N SER A 152 -7.65 15.87 -7.67
CA SER A 152 -7.09 15.35 -6.42
C SER A 152 -5.88 14.47 -6.72
N VAL A 153 -4.74 14.79 -6.07
CA VAL A 153 -3.46 14.10 -6.24
C VAL A 153 -2.92 13.69 -4.87
N GLY A 154 -2.50 12.43 -4.76
CA GLY A 154 -1.85 11.91 -3.57
C GLY A 154 -0.33 11.79 -3.75
N TYR A 155 0.40 11.96 -2.66
CA TYR A 155 1.84 11.68 -2.57
C TYR A 155 2.05 10.67 -1.46
N LEU A 156 2.37 9.44 -1.84
CA LEU A 156 2.66 8.34 -0.94
C LEU A 156 4.17 8.11 -0.94
N THR A 157 4.80 8.27 0.23
CA THR A 157 6.26 8.12 0.36
C THR A 157 6.61 7.27 1.58
N GLY A 158 7.68 6.49 1.46
CA GLY A 158 8.16 5.69 2.57
C GLY A 158 9.28 4.74 2.19
N LYS A 159 9.60 3.87 3.13
CA LYS A 159 10.53 2.76 2.95
C LYS A 159 10.13 1.59 3.85
N THR A 160 10.46 0.38 3.41
CA THR A 160 10.32 -0.84 4.21
C THR A 160 11.53 -1.74 4.00
N THR A 161 11.87 -2.55 5.00
CA THR A 161 12.90 -3.58 4.87
C THR A 161 12.24 -4.91 4.57
N VAL A 162 12.80 -5.62 3.60
CA VAL A 162 12.40 -6.97 3.20
C VAL A 162 13.58 -7.91 3.45
N HIS A 163 13.38 -8.99 4.17
CA HIS A 163 14.37 -10.03 4.38
C HIS A 163 14.32 -11.01 3.21
N ARG A 164 15.30 -10.91 2.28
CA ARG A 164 15.29 -11.66 1.02
C ARG A 164 15.18 -13.16 1.19
N LEU A 165 15.81 -13.72 2.22
CA LEU A 165 15.84 -15.16 2.45
C LEU A 165 14.49 -15.72 2.90
N ASP A 166 13.64 -14.91 3.54
CA ASP A 166 12.27 -15.30 3.94
C ASP A 166 11.38 -15.63 2.73
N PHE A 167 11.76 -15.09 1.56
CA PHE A 167 11.08 -15.33 0.28
C PHE A 167 11.83 -16.30 -0.63
N GLY A 168 12.91 -16.90 -0.11
CA GLY A 168 13.76 -17.81 -0.89
C GLY A 168 14.55 -17.12 -2.01
N VAL A 169 14.72 -15.80 -1.91
CA VAL A 169 15.60 -15.03 -2.82
C VAL A 169 17.04 -15.20 -2.33
N GLY A 170 17.75 -16.11 -2.97
CA GLY A 170 19.09 -16.58 -2.62
C GLY A 170 19.08 -18.09 -2.40
N GLN A 171 19.42 -18.83 -3.44
CA GLN A 171 19.62 -20.27 -3.42
C GLN A 171 21.09 -20.58 -3.71
N GLY A 172 21.52 -21.82 -3.44
CA GLY A 172 22.92 -22.20 -3.64
C GLY A 172 23.87 -21.27 -2.86
N ASP A 173 24.87 -20.75 -3.53
CA ASP A 173 25.91 -19.86 -2.96
C ASP A 173 25.31 -18.51 -2.47
N TRP A 174 24.17 -18.11 -3.00
CA TRP A 174 23.49 -16.86 -2.61
C TRP A 174 22.74 -16.94 -1.27
N LYS A 175 22.74 -18.09 -0.59
CA LYS A 175 22.19 -18.24 0.78
C LYS A 175 23.04 -17.54 1.82
N SER A 176 24.36 -17.43 1.60
CA SER A 176 25.26 -16.78 2.55
C SER A 176 24.95 -15.29 2.62
N THR A 177 24.86 -14.79 3.86
CA THR A 177 24.72 -13.37 4.14
C THR A 177 26.07 -12.65 4.24
N GLU A 178 27.17 -13.38 4.16
CA GLU A 178 28.53 -12.81 4.10
C GLU A 178 28.79 -12.05 2.79
N TRP A 179 28.18 -12.54 1.68
CA TRP A 179 28.35 -11.93 0.36
C TRP A 179 27.21 -10.97 0.00
N VAL A 180 25.97 -11.31 0.36
CA VAL A 180 24.79 -10.46 0.13
C VAL A 180 23.99 -10.43 1.40
N GLU A 181 23.86 -9.27 2.01
CA GLU A 181 23.07 -9.09 3.23
C GLU A 181 21.62 -9.56 3.04
N ASN A 182 21.01 -9.98 4.16
CA ASN A 182 19.61 -10.43 4.15
C ASN A 182 18.63 -9.28 3.92
N ASP A 183 19.00 -8.10 4.42
CA ASP A 183 18.15 -6.93 4.39
C ASP A 183 18.20 -6.22 3.05
N VAL A 184 17.03 -6.03 2.46
CA VAL A 184 16.82 -5.22 1.26
C VAL A 184 15.88 -4.09 1.62
N VAL A 185 16.34 -2.86 1.47
CA VAL A 185 15.51 -1.66 1.72
C VAL A 185 14.77 -1.30 0.44
N VAL A 186 13.45 -1.30 0.48
CA VAL A 186 12.58 -0.85 -0.60
C VAL A 186 12.08 0.56 -0.28
N SER A 187 12.40 1.52 -1.15
CA SER A 187 12.01 2.92 -1.03
C SER A 187 11.03 3.29 -2.13
N TYR A 188 10.01 4.05 -1.80
CA TYR A 188 8.96 4.43 -2.73
C TYR A 188 8.58 5.90 -2.59
N ASN A 189 8.38 6.52 -3.75
CA ASN A 189 7.82 7.85 -3.88
C ASN A 189 6.81 7.79 -5.03
N VAL A 190 5.53 7.73 -4.68
CA VAL A 190 4.45 7.46 -5.63
C VAL A 190 3.53 8.67 -5.69
N ARG A 191 3.44 9.27 -6.86
CA ARG A 191 2.38 10.22 -7.17
C ARG A 191 1.14 9.44 -7.59
N LEU A 192 0.04 9.72 -6.91
CA LEU A 192 -1.24 9.06 -7.10
C LEU A 192 -2.23 10.05 -7.73
N VAL A 193 -3.04 9.59 -8.65
CA VAL A 193 -4.11 10.38 -9.28
C VAL A 193 -5.44 9.74 -8.92
N ALA A 194 -6.38 10.55 -8.43
CA ALA A 194 -7.73 10.07 -8.15
C ALA A 194 -8.40 9.64 -9.46
N ALA A 195 -9.13 8.53 -9.40
CA ALA A 195 -10.02 8.14 -10.48
C ALA A 195 -11.13 9.19 -10.65
N PRO A 196 -11.58 9.44 -11.90
CA PRO A 196 -12.67 10.37 -12.19
C PRO A 196 -14.00 9.90 -11.60
#